data_492407576ed89530cc92a6c1f424c547
#
_entry.id   492407576ed89530cc92a6c1f424c547
#
_cell.length_a   1.000
_cell.length_b   1.000
_cell.length_c   1.000
_cell.angle_alpha   90.00
_cell.angle_beta   90.00
_cell.angle_gamma   90.00
#
_symmetry.space_group_name_H-M   'P 1'
#
loop_
_entity.id
_entity.type
_entity.pdbx_description
1 polymer ?
#
loop_
_entity_poly.entity_id
_entity_poly.type
_entity_poly.pdbx_seq_one_letter_code
_entity_poly.pdbx_strand_id
1 'polypeptide(L)'
;KARFGSKSEAMDQLALDLSEDDEIAQAADEQQAEPSPGDEDPTAKTRTKRHHNRKPLPDHLDRQDEVLSPGDACDGCGGTLRQVSEDITEELDYIPGHFVVRRFIRPRMACTCCEAFAQAPLPSRLIERGRPGPGLVSHMLVGKYCDHLPLERQSKIYAREGVDLHRSTLSDWVGRTTALLEPLAAHIGKLVREGPALFADDTPVKLQVRANTTKTKTARLWSYVRDERPWCGVAPPCAWYQFSVDRKGEHPVNHLAGHTGTVHADGYAGFNGLFGEGKADEQACMVHVRRKFFDEAERTGSPIAHEAVKRIAKLYAIEKEIKGKSPEERAAMRQAHAKPIFDELALWLQAQLRKISGKTKLAEAIRYALNRMPKARGYLEDGRLELDNNTCERSIRPIALGRKNYLFM
;
A
#
# COMPACT_ATOMS: atom_id res chain seq x y z
N LYS A 1 8.30 -1.42 36.02
CA LYS A 1 7.86 -2.42 35.00
C LYS A 1 6.62 -1.86 34.34
N ALA A 2 6.76 -1.18 33.19
CA ALA A 2 5.64 -0.75 32.36
C ALA A 2 5.00 -2.01 31.74
N ARG A 3 3.80 -2.35 32.15
CA ARG A 3 2.96 -3.32 31.44
C ARG A 3 2.46 -2.62 30.18
N PHE A 4 2.98 -3.05 29.02
CA PHE A 4 2.34 -2.75 27.75
C PHE A 4 0.96 -3.42 27.79
N GLY A 5 -0.09 -2.60 27.69
CA GLY A 5 -1.47 -3.05 27.70
C GLY A 5 -1.77 -3.96 26.52
N SER A 6 -2.85 -4.71 26.69
CA SER A 6 -3.42 -5.70 25.79
C SER A 6 -3.28 -5.35 24.31
N LYS A 7 -2.96 -6.36 23.52
CA LYS A 7 -2.93 -6.38 22.05
C LYS A 7 -4.10 -5.57 21.47
N SER A 8 -3.81 -4.56 20.65
CA SER A 8 -4.88 -3.84 19.97
C SER A 8 -5.34 -4.70 18.77
N GLU A 9 -6.64 -4.91 18.65
CA GLU A 9 -7.27 -5.64 17.52
C GLU A 9 -6.71 -5.23 16.15
N ALA A 10 -6.38 -3.95 15.97
CA ALA A 10 -5.81 -3.44 14.73
C ALA A 10 -4.39 -3.94 14.40
N MET A 11 -3.63 -4.43 15.39
CA MET A 11 -2.29 -5.00 15.16
C MET A 11 -2.35 -6.47 14.76
N ASP A 12 -3.24 -7.22 15.38
CA ASP A 12 -3.48 -8.63 15.03
C ASP A 12 -4.11 -8.71 13.64
N GLN A 13 -4.99 -7.77 13.28
CA GLN A 13 -5.60 -7.68 11.95
C GLN A 13 -4.59 -7.36 10.84
N LEU A 14 -3.64 -6.45 11.09
CA LEU A 14 -2.59 -6.14 10.11
C LEU A 14 -1.59 -7.29 9.92
N ALA A 15 -1.28 -8.02 10.97
CA ALA A 15 -0.42 -9.20 10.89
C ALA A 15 -1.13 -10.36 10.18
N LEU A 16 -2.44 -10.53 10.42
CA LEU A 16 -3.29 -11.48 9.71
C LEU A 16 -3.40 -11.15 8.22
N ASP A 17 -3.64 -9.88 7.87
CA ASP A 17 -3.72 -9.44 6.46
C ASP A 17 -2.41 -9.68 5.69
N LEU A 18 -1.26 -9.59 6.37
CA LEU A 18 0.05 -9.90 5.77
C LEU A 18 0.25 -11.38 5.52
N SER A 19 -0.22 -12.24 6.44
CA SER A 19 -0.13 -13.69 6.30
C SER A 19 -1.18 -14.24 5.33
N GLU A 20 -2.35 -13.63 5.24
CA GLU A 20 -3.43 -14.07 4.35
C GLU A 20 -3.09 -13.92 2.88
N ASP A 21 -2.45 -12.82 2.45
CA ASP A 21 -2.00 -12.68 1.06
C ASP A 21 -1.01 -13.81 0.68
N ASP A 22 -0.09 -14.16 1.60
CA ASP A 22 0.88 -15.24 1.39
C ASP A 22 0.21 -16.63 1.45
N GLU A 23 -0.74 -16.83 2.37
CA GLU A 23 -1.51 -18.08 2.49
C GLU A 23 -2.47 -18.30 1.31
N ILE A 24 -3.11 -17.24 0.80
CA ILE A 24 -3.95 -17.31 -0.40
C ILE A 24 -3.09 -17.65 -1.62
N ALA A 25 -1.92 -17.03 -1.74
CA ALA A 25 -0.99 -17.32 -2.83
C ALA A 25 -0.48 -18.77 -2.75
N GLN A 26 -0.15 -19.25 -1.54
CA GLN A 26 0.30 -20.61 -1.28
C GLN A 26 -0.80 -21.64 -1.56
N ALA A 27 -2.02 -21.40 -1.08
CA ALA A 27 -3.18 -22.26 -1.36
C ALA A 27 -3.56 -22.29 -2.86
N ALA A 28 -3.36 -21.18 -3.59
CA ALA A 28 -3.54 -21.14 -5.03
C ALA A 28 -2.45 -21.93 -5.75
N ASP A 29 -1.19 -21.90 -5.28
CA ASP A 29 -0.08 -22.68 -5.82
C ASP A 29 -0.26 -24.18 -5.60
N GLU A 30 -0.74 -24.59 -4.42
CA GLU A 30 -1.07 -25.99 -4.10
C GLU A 30 -2.19 -26.55 -5.00
N GLN A 31 -3.20 -25.74 -5.32
CA GLN A 31 -4.28 -26.14 -6.24
C GLN A 31 -3.81 -26.30 -7.70
N GLN A 32 -2.77 -25.57 -8.12
CA GLN A 32 -2.14 -25.73 -9.44
C GLN A 32 -1.18 -26.90 -9.50
N ALA A 33 -0.69 -27.38 -8.34
CA ALA A 33 0.24 -28.50 -8.23
C ALA A 33 -0.43 -29.87 -8.10
N GLU A 34 -1.77 -29.94 -7.93
CA GLU A 34 -2.48 -31.23 -7.97
C GLU A 34 -2.42 -31.78 -9.42
N PRO A 35 -1.77 -32.94 -9.67
CA PRO A 35 -1.66 -33.49 -11.01
C PRO A 35 -3.04 -33.93 -11.52
N SER A 36 -3.34 -33.59 -12.78
CA SER A 36 -4.39 -34.27 -13.53
C SER A 36 -4.07 -35.77 -13.59
N PRO A 37 -5.04 -36.67 -13.43
CA PRO A 37 -4.77 -38.09 -13.47
C PRO A 37 -4.40 -38.52 -14.87
N GLY A 38 -3.13 -38.72 -15.11
CA GLY A 38 -2.59 -39.28 -16.34
C GLY A 38 -1.30 -38.61 -16.80
N ASP A 39 -0.20 -38.92 -16.14
CA ASP A 39 1.12 -39.09 -16.74
C ASP A 39 2.11 -39.51 -15.63
N GLU A 40 2.37 -40.80 -15.53
CA GLU A 40 3.48 -41.36 -14.78
C GLU A 40 4.74 -41.30 -15.65
N ASP A 41 5.70 -40.45 -15.26
CA ASP A 41 7.10 -40.69 -15.66
C ASP A 41 8.05 -40.30 -14.50
N PRO A 42 8.79 -41.29 -13.91
CA PRO A 42 9.63 -41.07 -12.75
C PRO A 42 11.04 -40.70 -13.16
N THR A 43 11.34 -39.43 -13.37
CA THR A 43 12.74 -38.97 -13.36
C THR A 43 12.93 -37.87 -12.32
N ALA A 44 13.54 -38.27 -11.21
CA ALA A 44 13.99 -37.39 -10.15
C ALA A 44 14.86 -36.24 -10.71
N LYS A 45 14.31 -35.03 -10.83
CA LYS A 45 15.08 -33.84 -11.14
C LYS A 45 15.82 -33.39 -9.87
N THR A 46 17.12 -33.66 -9.84
CA THR A 46 18.08 -33.10 -8.88
C THR A 46 17.92 -31.59 -8.80
N ARG A 47 17.62 -31.07 -7.60
CA ARG A 47 17.60 -29.63 -7.30
C ARG A 47 18.98 -29.04 -7.53
N THR A 48 19.22 -28.48 -8.70
CA THR A 48 20.37 -27.61 -8.94
C THR A 48 20.26 -26.38 -8.06
N LYS A 49 21.27 -26.16 -7.22
CA LYS A 49 21.43 -24.91 -6.45
C LYS A 49 21.40 -23.76 -7.46
N ARG A 50 20.34 -22.93 -7.42
CA ARG A 50 20.30 -21.67 -8.17
C ARG A 50 21.43 -20.79 -7.67
N HIS A 51 22.47 -20.60 -8.47
CA HIS A 51 23.42 -19.51 -8.30
C HIS A 51 22.65 -18.22 -8.45
N HIS A 52 22.49 -17.45 -7.37
CA HIS A 52 22.02 -16.07 -7.45
C HIS A 52 23.13 -15.26 -8.15
N ASN A 53 23.00 -15.06 -9.44
CA ASN A 53 23.79 -14.06 -10.14
C ASN A 53 23.46 -12.69 -9.50
N ARG A 54 24.47 -12.03 -8.93
CA ARG A 54 24.34 -10.66 -8.44
C ARG A 54 23.87 -9.80 -9.60
N LYS A 55 22.79 -9.04 -9.40
CA LYS A 55 22.32 -8.07 -10.39
C LYS A 55 23.40 -6.99 -10.51
N PRO A 56 23.67 -6.46 -11.72
CA PRO A 56 24.59 -5.33 -11.90
C PRO A 56 24.07 -4.12 -11.08
N LEU A 57 25.02 -3.27 -10.67
CA LEU A 57 24.68 -2.02 -9.99
C LEU A 57 23.96 -1.08 -10.96
N PRO A 58 23.02 -0.21 -10.47
CA PRO A 58 22.23 0.66 -11.34
C PRO A 58 23.08 1.63 -12.16
N ASP A 59 22.80 1.73 -13.46
CA ASP A 59 23.60 2.54 -14.41
C ASP A 59 23.48 4.05 -14.18
N HIS A 60 22.41 4.51 -13.51
CA HIS A 60 22.16 5.93 -13.24
C HIS A 60 22.98 6.50 -12.08
N LEU A 61 23.72 5.67 -11.34
CA LEU A 61 24.57 6.11 -10.24
C LEU A 61 25.92 6.59 -10.77
N ASP A 62 26.43 7.69 -10.21
CA ASP A 62 27.76 8.19 -10.53
C ASP A 62 28.84 7.16 -10.13
N ARG A 63 29.83 6.93 -11.01
CA ARG A 63 31.00 6.11 -10.74
C ARG A 63 32.16 7.01 -10.36
N GLN A 64 32.78 6.73 -9.23
CA GLN A 64 34.01 7.38 -8.78
C GLN A 64 35.13 6.38 -8.95
N ASP A 65 35.97 6.59 -9.96
CA ASP A 65 37.07 5.68 -10.28
C ASP A 65 38.24 5.93 -9.33
N GLU A 66 38.68 4.88 -8.63
CA GLU A 66 39.91 4.86 -7.86
C GLU A 66 40.87 3.87 -8.52
N VAL A 67 41.93 4.41 -9.15
CA VAL A 67 42.94 3.62 -9.88
C VAL A 67 44.04 3.17 -8.91
N LEU A 68 44.05 1.86 -8.62
CA LEU A 68 45.08 1.25 -7.79
C LEU A 68 46.25 0.80 -8.71
N SER A 69 47.33 1.56 -8.73
CA SER A 69 48.52 1.23 -9.54
C SER A 69 49.56 0.48 -8.70
N PRO A 70 50.12 -0.63 -9.23
CA PRO A 70 51.24 -1.32 -8.59
C PRO A 70 52.58 -0.54 -8.73
N GLY A 71 52.58 0.64 -9.36
CA GLY A 71 53.78 1.41 -9.68
C GLY A 71 54.29 1.15 -11.10
N ASP A 72 55.39 1.80 -11.44
CA ASP A 72 55.96 1.80 -12.82
C ASP A 72 57.06 0.73 -13.00
N ALA A 73 57.58 0.16 -11.92
CA ALA A 73 58.68 -0.78 -11.94
C ALA A 73 58.29 -2.16 -11.37
N CYS A 74 58.79 -3.20 -11.95
CA CYS A 74 58.59 -4.59 -11.50
C CYS A 74 59.38 -4.87 -10.20
N ASP A 75 58.71 -5.29 -9.15
CA ASP A 75 59.36 -5.60 -7.87
C ASP A 75 60.36 -6.77 -7.94
N GLY A 76 60.27 -7.62 -8.96
CA GLY A 76 61.17 -8.75 -9.12
C GLY A 76 62.46 -8.47 -9.91
N CYS A 77 62.46 -7.52 -10.85
CA CYS A 77 63.60 -7.27 -11.72
C CYS A 77 63.88 -5.78 -12.04
N GLY A 78 63.07 -4.84 -11.53
CA GLY A 78 63.20 -3.40 -11.76
C GLY A 78 62.84 -2.91 -13.15
N GLY A 79 62.38 -3.79 -14.07
CA GLY A 79 61.98 -3.41 -15.43
C GLY A 79 60.66 -2.62 -15.44
N THR A 80 60.46 -1.81 -16.49
CA THR A 80 59.27 -0.98 -16.68
C THR A 80 58.02 -1.85 -16.86
N LEU A 81 56.97 -1.62 -16.04
CA LEU A 81 55.66 -2.25 -16.16
C LEU A 81 54.86 -1.55 -17.27
N ARG A 82 54.09 -2.35 -18.02
CA ARG A 82 53.09 -1.84 -18.98
C ARG A 82 51.74 -2.45 -18.65
N GLN A 83 50.69 -1.68 -18.80
CA GLN A 83 49.31 -2.16 -18.64
C GLN A 83 48.97 -3.19 -19.73
N VAL A 84 48.44 -4.34 -19.35
CA VAL A 84 48.01 -5.43 -20.24
C VAL A 84 46.51 -5.57 -20.24
N SER A 85 45.89 -5.45 -19.06
CA SER A 85 44.45 -5.49 -18.85
C SER A 85 44.09 -4.74 -17.55
N GLU A 86 42.84 -4.57 -17.29
CA GLU A 86 42.33 -4.02 -16.03
C GLU A 86 41.20 -4.90 -15.53
N ASP A 87 41.14 -5.09 -14.22
CA ASP A 87 40.06 -5.72 -13.54
C ASP A 87 39.27 -4.63 -12.78
N ILE A 88 37.98 -4.52 -13.09
CA ILE A 88 37.08 -3.53 -12.46
C ILE A 88 36.24 -4.26 -11.40
N THR A 89 36.31 -3.77 -10.16
CA THR A 89 35.46 -4.21 -9.07
C THR A 89 34.61 -3.03 -8.62
N GLU A 90 33.28 -3.17 -8.72
CA GLU A 90 32.35 -2.13 -8.28
C GLU A 90 31.88 -2.41 -6.86
N GLU A 91 31.87 -1.39 -6.01
CA GLU A 91 31.34 -1.38 -4.66
C GLU A 91 30.29 -0.29 -4.55
N LEU A 92 29.12 -0.61 -3.95
CA LEU A 92 28.07 0.38 -3.72
C LEU A 92 28.31 1.05 -2.37
N ASP A 93 28.59 2.35 -2.40
CA ASP A 93 28.77 3.17 -1.19
C ASP A 93 27.65 4.20 -1.04
N TYR A 94 27.47 4.74 0.16
CA TYR A 94 26.46 5.74 0.50
C TYR A 94 27.11 7.00 1.07
N ILE A 95 26.96 8.11 0.34
CA ILE A 95 27.37 9.43 0.82
C ILE A 95 26.17 10.08 1.51
N PRO A 96 26.21 10.29 2.83
CA PRO A 96 25.12 10.93 3.58
C PRO A 96 24.80 12.32 3.04
N GLY A 97 23.51 12.66 2.97
CA GLY A 97 23.06 14.04 2.70
C GLY A 97 23.57 15.01 3.78
N HIS A 98 23.76 16.27 3.43
CA HIS A 98 24.17 17.31 4.35
C HIS A 98 23.34 18.58 4.21
N PHE A 99 23.31 19.39 5.29
CA PHE A 99 22.62 20.68 5.26
C PHE A 99 23.46 21.72 4.53
N VAL A 100 22.77 22.52 3.70
CA VAL A 100 23.38 23.68 3.03
C VAL A 100 22.59 24.95 3.34
N VAL A 101 23.30 26.07 3.49
CA VAL A 101 22.69 27.40 3.62
C VAL A 101 22.71 28.10 2.27
N ARG A 102 21.52 28.27 1.66
CA ARG A 102 21.38 29.06 0.43
C ARG A 102 21.28 30.54 0.77
N ARG A 103 22.20 31.35 0.24
CA ARG A 103 22.22 32.80 0.43
C ARG A 103 21.71 33.48 -0.84
N PHE A 104 20.59 34.21 -0.73
CA PHE A 104 20.08 35.06 -1.81
C PHE A 104 20.63 36.48 -1.61
N ILE A 105 21.64 36.85 -2.40
CA ILE A 105 22.25 38.19 -2.37
C ILE A 105 21.54 39.02 -3.42
N ARG A 106 20.89 40.10 -3.03
CA ARG A 106 20.16 41.02 -3.90
C ARG A 106 20.73 42.42 -3.77
N PRO A 107 21.66 42.81 -4.64
CA PRO A 107 22.15 44.18 -4.63
C PRO A 107 21.02 45.18 -4.81
N ARG A 108 21.05 46.26 -4.04
CA ARG A 108 20.19 47.40 -4.26
C ARG A 108 20.95 48.39 -5.11
N MET A 109 20.46 48.69 -6.32
CA MET A 109 21.06 49.58 -7.28
C MET A 109 20.36 50.92 -7.26
N ALA A 110 21.10 52.02 -7.41
CA ALA A 110 20.55 53.35 -7.63
C ALA A 110 20.85 53.79 -9.05
N CYS A 111 19.87 54.40 -9.72
CA CYS A 111 20.07 54.99 -11.04
C CYS A 111 20.93 56.25 -10.91
N THR A 112 21.99 56.38 -11.70
CA THR A 112 22.85 57.53 -11.69
C THR A 112 22.22 58.83 -12.32
N CYS A 113 21.09 58.64 -13.03
CA CYS A 113 20.42 59.76 -13.70
C CYS A 113 19.22 60.31 -12.90
N CYS A 114 18.40 59.39 -12.29
CA CYS A 114 17.16 59.75 -11.58
C CYS A 114 17.11 59.32 -10.14
N GLU A 115 18.18 58.74 -9.60
CA GLU A 115 18.33 58.23 -8.23
C GLU A 115 17.31 57.15 -7.82
N ALA A 116 16.50 56.67 -8.76
CA ALA A 116 15.54 55.60 -8.49
C ALA A 116 16.25 54.33 -8.07
N PHE A 117 15.72 53.64 -7.05
CA PHE A 117 16.24 52.36 -6.56
C PHE A 117 15.62 51.20 -7.34
N ALA A 118 16.47 50.24 -7.71
CA ALA A 118 16.08 48.96 -8.30
C ALA A 118 16.68 47.82 -7.51
N GLN A 119 15.90 46.78 -7.25
CA GLN A 119 16.33 45.56 -6.60
C GLN A 119 15.54 44.35 -7.18
N ALA A 120 16.25 43.26 -7.44
CA ALA A 120 15.61 42.03 -7.91
C ALA A 120 14.60 41.53 -6.85
N PRO A 121 13.43 40.98 -7.23
CA PRO A 121 12.49 40.38 -6.31
C PRO A 121 13.11 39.14 -5.65
N LEU A 122 12.67 38.84 -4.42
CA LEU A 122 13.03 37.59 -3.79
C LEU A 122 12.22 36.44 -4.44
N PRO A 123 12.83 35.28 -4.76
CA PRO A 123 12.08 34.11 -5.22
C PRO A 123 10.96 33.74 -4.26
N SER A 124 9.85 33.19 -4.79
CA SER A 124 8.76 32.67 -3.97
C SER A 124 9.27 31.56 -3.03
N ARG A 125 8.73 31.53 -1.82
CA ARG A 125 9.09 30.55 -0.80
C ARG A 125 7.91 29.63 -0.51
N LEU A 126 8.17 28.35 -0.26
CA LEU A 126 7.13 27.41 0.18
C LEU A 126 6.42 27.85 1.45
N ILE A 127 7.20 28.40 2.38
CA ILE A 127 6.69 28.93 3.64
C ILE A 127 7.05 30.40 3.68
N GLU A 128 6.02 31.25 3.60
CA GLU A 128 6.20 32.70 3.67
C GLU A 128 6.93 33.09 4.95
N ARG A 129 7.96 33.93 4.85
CA ARG A 129 8.86 34.33 5.93
C ARG A 129 9.57 33.16 6.64
N GLY A 130 9.46 31.92 6.12
CA GLY A 130 10.11 30.74 6.65
C GLY A 130 11.58 30.64 6.24
N ARG A 131 12.34 29.84 6.98
CA ARG A 131 13.74 29.53 6.68
C ARG A 131 13.95 28.25 5.85
N PRO A 132 13.04 27.25 5.85
CA PRO A 132 13.34 25.99 5.18
C PRO A 132 13.29 26.15 3.66
N GLY A 133 14.25 25.56 2.99
CA GLY A 133 14.23 25.36 1.53
C GLY A 133 13.36 24.17 1.15
N PRO A 134 12.99 24.03 -0.15
CA PRO A 134 12.16 22.92 -0.63
C PRO A 134 12.76 21.54 -0.31
N GLY A 135 14.08 21.37 -0.45
CA GLY A 135 14.75 20.11 -0.16
C GLY A 135 14.60 19.67 1.29
N LEU A 136 14.78 20.58 2.27
CA LEU A 136 14.60 20.27 3.69
C LEU A 136 13.14 19.89 4.01
N VAL A 137 12.17 20.62 3.44
CA VAL A 137 10.75 20.32 3.64
C VAL A 137 10.39 18.95 3.05
N SER A 138 10.84 18.65 1.84
CA SER A 138 10.62 17.35 1.21
C SER A 138 11.25 16.22 2.01
N HIS A 139 12.51 16.36 2.45
CA HIS A 139 13.20 15.37 3.28
C HIS A 139 12.45 15.10 4.59
N MET A 140 11.98 16.15 5.25
CA MET A 140 11.21 16.04 6.49
C MET A 140 9.87 15.31 6.28
N LEU A 141 9.14 15.60 5.20
CA LEU A 141 7.86 14.97 4.89
C LEU A 141 8.03 13.50 4.49
N VAL A 142 9.00 13.18 3.63
CA VAL A 142 9.34 11.80 3.26
C VAL A 142 9.74 11.02 4.51
N GLY A 143 10.66 11.54 5.31
CA GLY A 143 11.06 10.92 6.57
C GLY A 143 9.87 10.66 7.50
N LYS A 144 8.90 11.59 7.58
CA LYS A 144 7.73 11.41 8.43
C LYS A 144 6.73 10.38 7.87
N TYR A 145 6.36 10.48 6.60
CA TYR A 145 5.22 9.75 6.05
C TYR A 145 5.60 8.48 5.28
N CYS A 146 6.79 8.43 4.69
CA CYS A 146 7.30 7.26 3.98
C CYS A 146 8.20 6.39 4.86
N ASP A 147 9.12 7.02 5.65
CA ASP A 147 10.09 6.31 6.49
C ASP A 147 9.61 6.16 7.94
N HIS A 148 8.41 6.66 8.25
CA HIS A 148 7.76 6.57 9.56
C HIS A 148 8.57 7.17 10.72
N LEU A 149 9.42 8.17 10.46
CA LEU A 149 10.23 8.87 11.45
C LEU A 149 9.42 9.97 12.14
N PRO A 150 9.12 9.87 13.45
CA PRO A 150 8.50 10.96 14.20
C PRO A 150 9.34 12.23 14.14
N LEU A 151 8.68 13.40 14.14
CA LEU A 151 9.39 14.70 14.13
C LEU A 151 10.37 14.87 15.30
N GLU A 152 10.08 14.28 16.44
CA GLU A 152 11.00 14.25 17.59
C GLU A 152 12.31 13.49 17.27
N ARG A 153 12.24 12.39 16.52
CA ARG A 153 13.44 11.66 16.09
C ARG A 153 14.20 12.44 15.03
N GLN A 154 13.49 13.03 14.07
CA GLN A 154 14.10 13.87 13.04
C GLN A 154 14.84 15.07 13.66
N SER A 155 14.22 15.76 14.64
CA SER A 155 14.87 16.83 15.41
C SER A 155 16.20 16.37 16.01
N LYS A 156 16.24 15.18 16.64
CA LYS A 156 17.46 14.60 17.21
C LYS A 156 18.49 14.19 16.17
N ILE A 157 18.05 13.71 14.99
CA ILE A 157 18.94 13.39 13.87
C ILE A 157 19.63 14.67 13.39
N TYR A 158 18.87 15.74 13.13
CA TYR A 158 19.39 17.02 12.68
C TYR A 158 20.33 17.67 13.70
N ALA A 159 20.03 17.54 14.99
CA ALA A 159 20.92 18.05 16.05
C ALA A 159 22.30 17.36 16.04
N ARG A 160 22.38 16.06 15.69
CA ARG A 160 23.68 15.37 15.52
C ARG A 160 24.49 15.89 14.36
N GLU A 161 23.81 16.46 13.35
CA GLU A 161 24.45 17.13 12.20
C GLU A 161 24.70 18.62 12.45
N GLY A 162 24.55 19.08 13.70
CA GLY A 162 24.81 20.47 14.09
C GLY A 162 23.68 21.45 13.78
N VAL A 163 22.48 20.94 13.40
CA VAL A 163 21.33 21.78 13.06
C VAL A 163 20.22 21.59 14.09
N ASP A 164 20.03 22.58 14.97
CA ASP A 164 18.98 22.55 15.99
C ASP A 164 17.64 23.04 15.41
N LEU A 165 16.71 22.09 15.21
CA LEU A 165 15.35 22.33 14.76
C LEU A 165 14.37 21.70 15.74
N HIS A 166 13.70 22.54 16.53
CA HIS A 166 12.73 22.06 17.51
C HIS A 166 11.52 21.39 16.83
N ARG A 167 11.00 20.32 17.44
CA ARG A 167 9.86 19.53 16.90
C ARG A 167 8.62 20.37 16.57
N SER A 168 8.34 21.46 17.35
CA SER A 168 7.21 22.36 17.08
C SER A 168 7.40 23.13 15.77
N THR A 169 8.64 23.52 15.43
CA THR A 169 8.98 24.17 14.16
C THR A 169 8.75 23.20 13.01
N LEU A 170 9.20 21.95 13.15
CA LEU A 170 8.96 20.90 12.14
C LEU A 170 7.45 20.64 11.97
N SER A 171 6.69 20.63 13.08
CA SER A 171 5.23 20.44 13.04
C SER A 171 4.51 21.60 12.32
N ASP A 172 4.91 22.85 12.57
CA ASP A 172 4.38 24.01 11.84
C ASP A 172 4.67 23.91 10.33
N TRP A 173 5.89 23.51 9.97
CA TRP A 173 6.24 23.32 8.56
C TRP A 173 5.44 22.19 7.90
N VAL A 174 5.19 21.08 8.59
CA VAL A 174 4.30 20.02 8.11
C VAL A 174 2.91 20.60 7.83
N GLY A 175 2.30 21.30 8.78
CA GLY A 175 0.96 21.86 8.63
C GLY A 175 0.85 22.83 7.46
N ARG A 176 1.82 23.73 7.29
CA ARG A 176 1.83 24.70 6.18
C ARG A 176 2.04 24.02 4.84
N THR A 177 2.91 23.01 4.78
CA THR A 177 3.18 22.30 3.52
C THR A 177 2.02 21.40 3.11
N THR A 178 1.35 20.74 4.06
CA THR A 178 0.14 19.95 3.76
C THR A 178 -0.96 20.82 3.19
N ALA A 179 -1.14 22.05 3.67
CA ALA A 179 -2.08 23.01 3.08
C ALA A 179 -1.73 23.37 1.62
N LEU A 180 -0.43 23.49 1.29
CA LEU A 180 0.00 23.71 -0.11
C LEU A 180 -0.23 22.48 -1.00
N LEU A 181 -0.24 21.27 -0.44
CA LEU A 181 -0.47 20.02 -1.19
C LEU A 181 -1.95 19.67 -1.32
N GLU A 182 -2.86 20.40 -0.65
CA GLU A 182 -4.30 20.12 -0.69
C GLU A 182 -4.88 20.09 -2.12
N PRO A 183 -4.55 21.02 -3.05
CA PRO A 183 -5.04 20.95 -4.44
C PRO A 183 -4.62 19.67 -5.16
N LEU A 184 -3.39 19.18 -4.88
CA LEU A 184 -2.91 17.92 -5.46
C LEU A 184 -3.69 16.73 -4.87
N ALA A 185 -3.91 16.71 -3.56
CA ALA A 185 -4.72 15.67 -2.91
C ALA A 185 -6.16 15.65 -3.43
N ALA A 186 -6.77 16.84 -3.64
CA ALA A 186 -8.09 16.96 -4.23
C ALA A 186 -8.14 16.45 -5.68
N HIS A 187 -7.10 16.72 -6.47
CA HIS A 187 -6.98 16.21 -7.83
C HIS A 187 -6.85 14.67 -7.86
N ILE A 188 -6.04 14.09 -6.98
CA ILE A 188 -5.97 12.62 -6.82
C ILE A 188 -7.34 12.06 -6.48
N GLY A 189 -8.08 12.68 -5.56
CA GLY A 189 -9.44 12.27 -5.21
C GLY A 189 -10.41 12.33 -6.41
N LYS A 190 -10.25 13.30 -7.32
CA LYS A 190 -10.99 13.36 -8.57
C LYS A 190 -10.64 12.17 -9.47
N LEU A 191 -9.36 11.89 -9.69
CA LEU A 191 -8.89 10.77 -10.51
C LEU A 191 -9.39 9.42 -9.98
N VAL A 192 -9.41 9.22 -8.66
CA VAL A 192 -9.96 8.01 -8.04
C VAL A 192 -11.43 7.84 -8.38
N ARG A 193 -12.25 8.90 -8.23
CA ARG A 193 -13.70 8.85 -8.49
C ARG A 193 -14.07 8.71 -9.96
N GLU A 194 -13.19 9.11 -10.88
CA GLU A 194 -13.41 8.97 -12.34
C GLU A 194 -13.20 7.54 -12.84
N GLY A 195 -12.61 6.65 -12.05
CA GLY A 195 -12.41 5.26 -12.44
C GLY A 195 -13.72 4.47 -12.57
N PRO A 196 -13.76 3.42 -13.40
CA PRO A 196 -14.93 2.56 -13.54
C PRO A 196 -15.17 1.69 -12.29
N ALA A 197 -14.11 1.43 -11.54
CA ALA A 197 -14.14 0.70 -10.28
C ALA A 197 -13.11 1.30 -9.31
N LEU A 198 -13.41 1.26 -8.04
CA LEU A 198 -12.50 1.65 -6.97
C LEU A 198 -12.61 0.70 -5.77
N PHE A 199 -11.62 0.78 -4.91
CA PHE A 199 -11.54 0.02 -3.66
C PHE A 199 -11.68 0.98 -2.49
N ALA A 200 -12.47 0.63 -1.48
CA ALA A 200 -12.75 1.47 -0.33
C ALA A 200 -12.63 0.69 0.98
N ASP A 201 -11.94 1.28 1.96
CA ASP A 201 -11.82 0.73 3.30
C ASP A 201 -11.48 1.84 4.29
N ASP A 202 -11.54 1.54 5.60
CA ASP A 202 -11.17 2.49 6.65
C ASP A 202 -10.31 1.85 7.73
N THR A 203 -9.46 2.67 8.34
CA THR A 203 -8.63 2.22 9.45
C THR A 203 -8.77 3.16 10.66
N PRO A 204 -8.82 2.64 11.91
CA PRO A 204 -8.89 3.49 13.08
C PRO A 204 -7.59 4.23 13.32
N VAL A 205 -7.68 5.52 13.66
CA VAL A 205 -6.56 6.34 14.10
C VAL A 205 -6.88 6.99 15.45
N LYS A 206 -5.86 7.14 16.30
CA LYS A 206 -6.03 7.82 17.59
C LYS A 206 -5.90 9.31 17.40
N LEU A 207 -6.95 10.04 17.78
CA LEU A 207 -6.98 11.51 17.79
C LEU A 207 -6.86 12.02 19.21
N GLN A 208 -5.89 12.87 19.48
CA GLN A 208 -5.78 13.57 20.76
C GLN A 208 -6.84 14.67 20.85
N VAL A 209 -7.73 14.58 21.85
CA VAL A 209 -8.88 15.49 21.96
C VAL A 209 -8.49 16.90 22.46
N ARG A 210 -7.46 16.99 23.28
CA ARG A 210 -6.93 18.26 23.81
C ARG A 210 -5.41 18.17 23.94
N ALA A 211 -4.73 19.27 23.65
CA ALA A 211 -3.34 19.43 24.04
C ALA A 211 -3.20 19.21 25.56
N ASN A 212 -2.17 18.52 25.98
CA ASN A 212 -1.87 18.22 27.39
C ASN A 212 -2.82 17.23 28.10
N THR A 213 -3.62 16.44 27.39
CA THR A 213 -4.38 15.33 27.97
C THR A 213 -3.98 14.00 27.34
N THR A 214 -4.08 12.91 28.11
CA THR A 214 -3.90 11.54 27.62
C THR A 214 -5.17 10.97 26.98
N LYS A 215 -6.28 11.75 26.98
CA LYS A 215 -7.56 11.30 26.41
C LYS A 215 -7.49 11.32 24.88
N THR A 216 -7.73 10.18 24.28
CA THR A 216 -7.83 10.01 22.83
C THR A 216 -9.24 9.59 22.41
N LYS A 217 -9.65 10.03 21.23
CA LYS A 217 -10.86 9.56 20.53
C LYS A 217 -10.41 8.66 19.36
N THR A 218 -11.18 7.64 19.04
CA THR A 218 -10.96 6.85 17.84
C THR A 218 -11.60 7.57 16.66
N ALA A 219 -10.78 8.14 15.81
CA ALA A 219 -11.13 8.71 14.52
C ALA A 219 -10.90 7.67 13.41
N ARG A 220 -11.16 8.01 12.16
CA ARG A 220 -10.98 7.14 11.00
C ARG A 220 -10.17 7.82 9.91
N LEU A 221 -9.38 7.02 9.24
CA LEU A 221 -8.77 7.35 7.97
C LEU A 221 -9.35 6.41 6.92
N TRP A 222 -10.05 6.99 5.96
CA TRP A 222 -10.65 6.29 4.83
C TRP A 222 -9.64 6.24 3.70
N SER A 223 -9.54 5.12 3.04
CA SER A 223 -8.70 4.91 1.86
C SER A 223 -9.58 4.58 0.67
N TYR A 224 -9.33 5.25 -0.45
CA TYR A 224 -9.97 5.01 -1.73
C TYR A 224 -8.89 4.81 -2.77
N VAL A 225 -8.92 3.69 -3.47
CA VAL A 225 -7.87 3.31 -4.42
C VAL A 225 -8.46 3.03 -5.78
N ARG A 226 -7.82 3.54 -6.83
CA ARG A 226 -8.02 3.14 -8.22
C ARG A 226 -6.77 2.42 -8.67
N ASP A 227 -6.91 1.19 -9.13
CA ASP A 227 -5.81 0.40 -9.70
C ASP A 227 -6.33 -0.42 -10.88
N GLU A 228 -5.92 -0.06 -12.08
CA GLU A 228 -6.35 -0.68 -13.32
C GLU A 228 -5.33 -1.69 -13.88
N ARG A 229 -4.18 -1.83 -13.21
CA ARG A 229 -3.10 -2.74 -13.66
C ARG A 229 -3.51 -4.21 -13.74
N PRO A 230 -4.38 -4.76 -12.85
CA PRO A 230 -4.78 -6.15 -12.94
C PRO A 230 -5.49 -6.54 -14.24
N TRP A 231 -6.10 -5.55 -14.94
CA TRP A 231 -6.82 -5.75 -16.20
C TRP A 231 -6.24 -4.92 -17.37
N CYS A 232 -4.93 -4.59 -17.31
CA CYS A 232 -4.20 -3.83 -18.33
C CYS A 232 -4.76 -2.43 -18.62
N GLY A 233 -5.46 -1.81 -17.67
CA GLY A 233 -5.89 -0.42 -17.80
C GLY A 233 -4.70 0.55 -17.85
N VAL A 234 -4.88 1.65 -18.56
CA VAL A 234 -3.79 2.62 -18.82
C VAL A 234 -3.66 3.70 -17.75
N ALA A 235 -4.67 3.86 -16.90
CA ALA A 235 -4.64 4.87 -15.85
C ALA A 235 -3.61 4.51 -14.76
N PRO A 236 -2.78 5.47 -14.33
CA PRO A 236 -1.84 5.22 -13.24
C PRO A 236 -2.58 4.89 -11.95
N PRO A 237 -2.08 3.93 -11.14
CA PRO A 237 -2.67 3.62 -9.86
C PRO A 237 -2.57 4.81 -8.93
N CYS A 238 -3.63 5.09 -8.17
CA CYS A 238 -3.63 6.17 -7.20
C CYS A 238 -4.46 5.82 -5.97
N ALA A 239 -4.04 6.34 -4.82
CA ALA A 239 -4.72 6.20 -3.53
C ALA A 239 -5.03 7.59 -2.97
N TRP A 240 -6.25 7.75 -2.49
CA TRP A 240 -6.74 8.98 -1.88
C TRP A 240 -7.23 8.70 -0.46
N TYR A 241 -6.74 9.48 0.48
CA TYR A 241 -7.06 9.31 1.89
C TYR A 241 -7.88 10.48 2.42
N GLN A 242 -8.88 10.16 3.24
CA GLN A 242 -9.74 11.14 3.89
C GLN A 242 -9.86 10.86 5.39
N PHE A 243 -9.78 11.91 6.19
CA PHE A 243 -9.90 11.82 7.63
C PHE A 243 -11.32 12.13 8.09
N SER A 244 -11.79 11.40 9.12
CA SER A 244 -13.03 11.75 9.84
C SER A 244 -12.88 11.53 11.33
N VAL A 245 -13.63 12.29 12.12
CA VAL A 245 -13.61 12.21 13.59
C VAL A 245 -14.36 11.01 14.16
N ASP A 246 -15.14 10.30 13.33
CA ASP A 246 -15.90 9.10 13.68
C ASP A 246 -16.08 8.21 12.43
N ARG A 247 -16.77 7.06 12.60
CA ARG A 247 -17.03 6.06 11.53
C ARG A 247 -18.42 6.16 10.93
N LYS A 248 -19.04 7.31 10.90
CA LYS A 248 -20.41 7.42 10.33
C LYS A 248 -20.41 7.27 8.81
N GLY A 249 -21.48 6.68 8.28
CA GLY A 249 -21.65 6.45 6.83
C GLY A 249 -21.80 7.71 6.00
N GLU A 250 -22.10 8.87 6.60
CA GLU A 250 -22.11 10.17 5.90
C GLU A 250 -20.75 10.53 5.29
N HIS A 251 -19.64 10.11 5.92
CA HIS A 251 -18.31 10.41 5.44
C HIS A 251 -18.02 9.76 4.08
N PRO A 252 -18.06 8.43 3.91
CA PRO A 252 -17.81 7.82 2.61
C PRO A 252 -18.83 8.26 1.54
N VAL A 253 -20.09 8.52 1.91
CA VAL A 253 -21.10 9.04 0.98
C VAL A 253 -20.68 10.41 0.43
N ASN A 254 -20.21 11.32 1.30
CA ASN A 254 -19.72 12.62 0.89
C ASN A 254 -18.41 12.56 0.08
N HIS A 255 -17.48 11.69 0.52
CA HIS A 255 -16.18 11.52 -0.17
C HIS A 255 -16.34 11.00 -1.60
N LEU A 256 -17.26 10.06 -1.80
CA LEU A 256 -17.51 9.44 -3.11
C LEU A 256 -18.73 10.03 -3.84
N ALA A 257 -19.18 11.22 -3.45
CA ALA A 257 -20.29 11.88 -4.12
C ALA A 257 -20.03 12.00 -5.63
N GLY A 258 -21.01 11.60 -6.45
CA GLY A 258 -20.93 11.62 -7.91
C GLY A 258 -20.21 10.42 -8.54
N HIS A 259 -19.67 9.48 -7.77
CA HIS A 259 -19.16 8.23 -8.31
C HIS A 259 -20.32 7.26 -8.59
N THR A 260 -20.36 6.73 -9.82
CA THR A 260 -21.41 5.81 -10.29
C THR A 260 -20.87 4.45 -10.74
N GLY A 261 -19.55 4.25 -10.63
CA GLY A 261 -18.89 2.96 -10.91
C GLY A 261 -19.05 1.94 -9.77
N THR A 262 -18.28 0.87 -9.83
CA THR A 262 -18.31 -0.18 -8.80
C THR A 262 -17.37 0.16 -7.64
N VAL A 263 -17.82 -0.07 -6.40
CA VAL A 263 -17.01 0.09 -5.18
C VAL A 263 -16.79 -1.27 -4.53
N HIS A 264 -15.53 -1.69 -4.45
CA HIS A 264 -15.12 -2.86 -3.67
C HIS A 264 -15.08 -2.47 -2.18
N ALA A 265 -15.80 -3.21 -1.35
CA ALA A 265 -15.91 -2.93 0.09
C ALA A 265 -16.03 -4.19 0.95
N ASP A 266 -15.64 -4.08 2.23
CA ASP A 266 -15.68 -5.15 3.24
C ASP A 266 -17.08 -5.52 3.72
N GLY A 267 -18.11 -4.74 3.37
CA GLY A 267 -19.48 -4.89 3.83
C GLY A 267 -19.82 -4.10 5.09
N TYR A 268 -19.02 -3.12 5.42
CA TYR A 268 -19.36 -2.16 6.46
C TYR A 268 -20.66 -1.40 6.09
N ALA A 269 -21.62 -1.40 7.00
CA ALA A 269 -22.95 -0.80 6.77
C ALA A 269 -22.90 0.71 6.43
N GLY A 270 -21.85 1.41 6.83
CA GLY A 270 -21.66 2.82 6.50
C GLY A 270 -21.49 3.09 4.99
N PHE A 271 -21.13 2.08 4.20
CA PHE A 271 -21.09 2.20 2.75
C PHE A 271 -22.46 2.04 2.08
N ASN A 272 -23.49 1.54 2.78
CA ASN A 272 -24.79 1.28 2.17
C ASN A 272 -25.44 2.51 1.49
N GLY A 273 -25.13 3.73 1.99
CA GLY A 273 -25.62 4.96 1.39
C GLY A 273 -25.06 5.28 0.00
N LEU A 274 -23.97 4.60 -0.39
CA LEU A 274 -23.36 4.72 -1.73
C LEU A 274 -24.09 3.91 -2.80
N PHE A 275 -24.80 2.85 -2.39
CA PHE A 275 -25.35 1.86 -3.29
C PHE A 275 -26.85 2.09 -3.53
N GLY A 276 -27.32 1.73 -4.72
CA GLY A 276 -28.73 1.84 -5.10
C GLY A 276 -28.93 2.33 -6.52
N GLU A 277 -30.17 2.50 -6.93
CA GLU A 277 -30.52 2.96 -8.27
C GLU A 277 -29.94 4.35 -8.56
N GLY A 278 -29.21 4.47 -9.67
CA GLY A 278 -28.51 5.70 -10.07
C GLY A 278 -27.28 6.05 -9.23
N LYS A 279 -26.79 5.12 -8.39
CA LYS A 279 -25.60 5.24 -7.56
C LYS A 279 -24.57 4.18 -7.96
N ALA A 280 -23.51 4.06 -7.15
CA ALA A 280 -22.49 3.04 -7.33
C ALA A 280 -23.02 1.62 -7.10
N ASP A 281 -22.39 0.63 -7.73
CA ASP A 281 -22.61 -0.78 -7.48
C ASP A 281 -21.66 -1.31 -6.40
N GLU A 282 -22.15 -2.26 -5.59
CA GLU A 282 -21.33 -2.90 -4.56
C GLU A 282 -20.66 -4.16 -5.10
N GLN A 283 -19.33 -4.23 -4.99
CA GLN A 283 -18.56 -5.47 -5.16
C GLN A 283 -18.06 -5.93 -3.80
N ALA A 284 -18.59 -7.05 -3.31
CA ALA A 284 -18.23 -7.58 -2.00
C ALA A 284 -16.89 -8.34 -2.02
N CYS A 285 -16.09 -8.16 -0.98
CA CYS A 285 -14.81 -8.81 -0.81
C CYS A 285 -14.94 -10.27 -0.37
N MET A 286 -14.35 -11.20 -1.14
CA MET A 286 -14.35 -12.64 -0.82
C MET A 286 -13.27 -13.03 0.21
N VAL A 287 -12.26 -12.21 0.45
CA VAL A 287 -11.29 -12.43 1.55
C VAL A 287 -12.00 -12.44 2.90
N HIS A 288 -12.90 -11.48 3.14
CA HIS A 288 -13.68 -11.44 4.38
C HIS A 288 -14.61 -12.65 4.56
N VAL A 289 -15.12 -13.21 3.45
CA VAL A 289 -15.86 -14.47 3.47
C VAL A 289 -14.93 -15.62 3.84
N ARG A 290 -13.76 -15.72 3.18
CA ARG A 290 -12.75 -16.75 3.45
C ARG A 290 -12.29 -16.71 4.91
N ARG A 291 -11.99 -15.53 5.44
CA ARG A 291 -11.52 -15.33 6.84
C ARG A 291 -12.47 -15.92 7.86
N LYS A 292 -13.79 -15.76 7.68
CA LYS A 292 -14.79 -16.36 8.57
C LYS A 292 -14.71 -17.88 8.62
N PHE A 293 -14.44 -18.53 7.51
CA PHE A 293 -14.26 -19.98 7.46
C PHE A 293 -12.90 -20.41 7.97
N PHE A 294 -11.85 -19.65 7.66
CA PHE A 294 -10.50 -19.92 8.13
C PHE A 294 -10.42 -19.88 9.66
N ASP A 295 -10.91 -18.81 10.28
CA ASP A 295 -10.96 -18.67 11.73
C ASP A 295 -11.74 -19.82 12.40
N GLU A 296 -12.82 -20.28 11.77
CA GLU A 296 -13.62 -21.40 12.28
C GLU A 296 -12.93 -22.75 12.09
N ALA A 297 -12.20 -22.93 10.99
CA ALA A 297 -11.38 -24.11 10.73
C ALA A 297 -10.26 -24.23 11.76
N GLU A 298 -9.50 -23.17 11.98
CA GLU A 298 -8.42 -23.12 12.98
C GLU A 298 -8.94 -23.33 14.41
N ARG A 299 -10.08 -22.75 14.74
CA ARG A 299 -10.66 -22.84 16.08
C ARG A 299 -11.22 -24.22 16.42
N THR A 300 -11.81 -24.93 15.45
CA THR A 300 -12.62 -26.14 15.71
C THR A 300 -12.17 -27.38 14.93
N GLY A 301 -11.29 -27.24 13.94
CA GLY A 301 -10.95 -28.32 13.01
C GLY A 301 -12.12 -28.73 12.11
N SER A 302 -13.13 -27.87 11.91
CA SER A 302 -14.36 -28.20 11.18
C SER A 302 -14.08 -28.61 9.73
N PRO A 303 -14.44 -29.85 9.31
CA PRO A 303 -14.26 -30.27 7.92
C PRO A 303 -15.03 -29.41 6.92
N ILE A 304 -16.18 -28.87 7.32
CA ILE A 304 -17.01 -27.97 6.48
C ILE A 304 -16.28 -26.65 6.28
N ALA A 305 -15.65 -26.10 7.32
CA ALA A 305 -14.91 -24.85 7.21
C ALA A 305 -13.65 -25.03 6.34
N HIS A 306 -12.89 -26.11 6.52
CA HIS A 306 -11.74 -26.43 5.65
C HIS A 306 -12.14 -26.59 4.18
N GLU A 307 -13.23 -27.32 3.91
CA GLU A 307 -13.73 -27.49 2.54
C GLU A 307 -14.18 -26.16 1.93
N ALA A 308 -14.80 -25.25 2.71
CA ALA A 308 -15.15 -23.92 2.22
C ALA A 308 -13.92 -23.11 1.83
N VAL A 309 -12.87 -23.11 2.67
CA VAL A 309 -11.58 -22.47 2.36
C VAL A 309 -10.96 -23.04 1.09
N LYS A 310 -10.94 -24.38 0.94
CA LYS A 310 -10.42 -25.07 -0.26
C LYS A 310 -11.17 -24.67 -1.53
N ARG A 311 -12.51 -24.60 -1.49
CA ARG A 311 -13.33 -24.18 -2.64
C ARG A 311 -13.10 -22.72 -3.01
N ILE A 312 -12.97 -21.83 -2.02
CA ILE A 312 -12.64 -20.42 -2.28
C ILE A 312 -11.24 -20.29 -2.89
N ALA A 313 -10.25 -21.08 -2.44
CA ALA A 313 -8.90 -21.07 -3.01
C ALA A 313 -8.88 -21.38 -4.53
N LYS A 314 -9.81 -22.23 -5.04
CA LYS A 314 -9.93 -22.49 -6.47
C LYS A 314 -10.29 -21.23 -7.27
N LEU A 315 -11.10 -20.33 -6.71
CA LEU A 315 -11.42 -19.04 -7.36
C LEU A 315 -10.18 -18.18 -7.45
N TYR A 316 -9.36 -18.11 -6.38
CA TYR A 316 -8.11 -17.36 -6.38
C TYR A 316 -7.05 -17.92 -7.33
N ALA A 317 -7.01 -19.24 -7.54
CA ALA A 317 -6.13 -19.86 -8.52
C ALA A 317 -6.45 -19.36 -9.95
N ILE A 318 -7.74 -19.25 -10.31
CA ILE A 318 -8.16 -18.68 -11.59
C ILE A 318 -7.78 -17.19 -11.69
N GLU A 319 -8.01 -16.40 -10.64
CA GLU A 319 -7.63 -14.98 -10.62
C GLU A 319 -6.14 -14.77 -10.82
N LYS A 320 -5.30 -15.63 -10.25
CA LYS A 320 -3.85 -15.60 -10.45
C LYS A 320 -3.45 -15.82 -11.92
N GLU A 321 -4.12 -16.74 -12.61
CA GLU A 321 -3.86 -17.07 -14.01
C GLU A 321 -4.27 -15.95 -14.96
N ILE A 322 -5.38 -15.25 -14.66
CA ILE A 322 -5.92 -14.21 -15.54
C ILE A 322 -5.44 -12.80 -15.22
N LYS A 323 -4.60 -12.64 -14.21
CA LYS A 323 -4.03 -11.34 -13.84
C LYS A 323 -3.20 -10.77 -15.00
N GLY A 324 -3.46 -9.49 -15.34
CA GLY A 324 -2.78 -8.82 -16.46
C GLY A 324 -3.33 -9.15 -17.83
N LYS A 325 -4.49 -9.83 -17.92
CA LYS A 325 -5.24 -10.00 -19.17
C LYS A 325 -6.28 -8.89 -19.35
N SER A 326 -6.79 -8.74 -20.59
CA SER A 326 -7.82 -7.74 -20.87
C SER A 326 -9.13 -8.03 -20.11
N PRO A 327 -10.01 -7.03 -19.92
CA PRO A 327 -11.29 -7.24 -19.25
C PRO A 327 -12.14 -8.33 -19.93
N GLU A 328 -12.12 -8.40 -21.25
CA GLU A 328 -12.88 -9.37 -22.03
C GLU A 328 -12.35 -10.78 -21.80
N GLU A 329 -11.03 -10.98 -21.84
CA GLU A 329 -10.39 -12.27 -21.56
C GLU A 329 -10.64 -12.72 -20.12
N ARG A 330 -10.54 -11.80 -19.15
CA ARG A 330 -10.83 -12.10 -17.75
C ARG A 330 -12.28 -12.51 -17.53
N ALA A 331 -13.24 -11.78 -18.11
CA ALA A 331 -14.65 -12.12 -18.03
C ALA A 331 -14.93 -13.48 -18.67
N ALA A 332 -14.38 -13.78 -19.85
CA ALA A 332 -14.54 -15.06 -20.53
C ALA A 332 -14.01 -16.24 -19.70
N MET A 333 -12.80 -16.13 -19.13
CA MET A 333 -12.21 -17.15 -18.28
C MET A 333 -13.02 -17.36 -16.98
N ARG A 334 -13.50 -16.29 -16.36
CA ARG A 334 -14.35 -16.37 -15.18
C ARG A 334 -15.68 -17.04 -15.45
N GLN A 335 -16.32 -16.72 -16.58
CA GLN A 335 -17.56 -17.38 -16.99
C GLN A 335 -17.36 -18.89 -17.25
N ALA A 336 -16.24 -19.26 -17.89
CA ALA A 336 -15.93 -20.65 -18.19
C ALA A 336 -15.55 -21.47 -16.94
N HIS A 337 -14.72 -20.92 -16.05
CA HIS A 337 -14.07 -21.68 -14.99
C HIS A 337 -14.48 -21.27 -13.58
N ALA A 338 -14.61 -19.97 -13.27
CA ALA A 338 -14.93 -19.50 -11.93
C ALA A 338 -16.42 -19.57 -11.60
N LYS A 339 -17.28 -19.25 -12.55
CA LYS A 339 -18.74 -19.24 -12.34
C LYS A 339 -19.30 -20.60 -11.91
N PRO A 340 -18.94 -21.75 -12.51
CA PRO A 340 -19.41 -23.06 -12.02
C PRO A 340 -19.00 -23.32 -10.56
N ILE A 341 -17.75 -22.99 -10.18
CA ILE A 341 -17.23 -23.16 -8.83
C ILE A 341 -17.97 -22.23 -7.85
N PHE A 342 -18.20 -21.00 -8.25
CA PHE A 342 -18.91 -20.00 -7.44
C PHE A 342 -20.38 -20.41 -7.18
N ASP A 343 -21.08 -20.86 -8.22
CA ASP A 343 -22.48 -21.31 -8.13
C ASP A 343 -22.59 -22.59 -7.30
N GLU A 344 -21.67 -23.55 -7.49
CA GLU A 344 -21.61 -24.79 -6.69
C GLU A 344 -21.31 -24.48 -5.21
N LEU A 345 -20.39 -23.56 -4.93
CA LEU A 345 -20.08 -23.13 -3.56
C LEU A 345 -21.33 -22.60 -2.86
N ALA A 346 -22.13 -21.77 -3.51
CA ALA A 346 -23.36 -21.22 -2.95
C ALA A 346 -24.38 -22.31 -2.62
N LEU A 347 -24.61 -23.24 -3.56
CA LEU A 347 -25.51 -24.38 -3.36
C LEU A 347 -25.02 -25.31 -2.23
N TRP A 348 -23.72 -25.59 -2.22
CA TRP A 348 -23.12 -26.44 -1.19
C TRP A 348 -23.23 -25.79 0.20
N LEU A 349 -22.95 -24.49 0.34
CA LEU A 349 -23.11 -23.78 1.61
C LEU A 349 -24.56 -23.80 2.11
N GLN A 350 -25.54 -23.63 1.21
CA GLN A 350 -26.97 -23.75 1.57
C GLN A 350 -27.30 -25.18 2.09
N ALA A 351 -26.75 -26.20 1.43
CA ALA A 351 -26.94 -27.59 1.86
C ALA A 351 -26.30 -27.89 3.21
N GLN A 352 -25.10 -27.34 3.48
CA GLN A 352 -24.45 -27.51 4.79
C GLN A 352 -25.21 -26.77 5.92
N LEU A 353 -25.72 -25.57 5.63
CA LEU A 353 -26.45 -24.77 6.63
C LEU A 353 -27.71 -25.54 7.16
N ARG A 354 -28.35 -26.36 6.32
CA ARG A 354 -29.47 -27.19 6.71
C ARG A 354 -29.12 -28.37 7.64
N LYS A 355 -27.81 -28.77 7.65
CA LYS A 355 -27.33 -29.93 8.40
C LYS A 355 -26.77 -29.57 9.78
N ILE A 356 -26.54 -28.30 10.06
CA ILE A 356 -25.91 -27.82 11.30
C ILE A 356 -26.84 -26.97 12.14
N SER A 357 -26.58 -26.88 13.45
CA SER A 357 -27.31 -25.98 14.32
C SER A 357 -27.13 -24.52 13.93
N GLY A 358 -28.22 -23.79 13.75
CA GLY A 358 -28.21 -22.38 13.36
C GLY A 358 -27.57 -21.41 14.37
N LYS A 359 -27.23 -21.88 15.58
CA LYS A 359 -26.61 -21.06 16.65
C LYS A 359 -25.07 -21.16 16.65
N THR A 360 -24.48 -21.97 15.76
CA THR A 360 -23.03 -22.15 15.70
C THR A 360 -22.32 -21.00 14.96
N LYS A 361 -21.07 -20.76 15.29
CA LYS A 361 -20.21 -19.81 14.55
C LYS A 361 -20.04 -20.19 13.08
N LEU A 362 -19.99 -21.49 12.78
CA LEU A 362 -20.00 -22.00 11.42
C LEU A 362 -21.27 -21.60 10.66
N ALA A 363 -22.45 -21.71 11.28
CA ALA A 363 -23.72 -21.29 10.68
C ALA A 363 -23.75 -19.77 10.46
N GLU A 364 -23.14 -18.99 11.34
CA GLU A 364 -22.95 -17.53 11.19
C GLU A 364 -22.06 -17.22 9.97
N ALA A 365 -20.91 -17.91 9.84
CA ALA A 365 -20.01 -17.77 8.70
C ALA A 365 -20.69 -18.12 7.37
N ILE A 366 -21.46 -19.21 7.33
CA ILE A 366 -22.23 -19.62 6.14
C ILE A 366 -23.29 -18.56 5.77
N ARG A 367 -24.07 -18.06 6.74
CA ARG A 367 -25.05 -16.99 6.47
C ARG A 367 -24.40 -15.72 5.97
N TYR A 368 -23.26 -15.34 6.55
CA TYR A 368 -22.48 -14.21 6.08
C TYR A 368 -22.06 -14.41 4.62
N ALA A 369 -21.48 -15.55 4.28
CA ALA A 369 -21.09 -15.89 2.90
C ALA A 369 -22.28 -15.79 1.94
N LEU A 370 -23.40 -16.44 2.25
CA LEU A 370 -24.59 -16.45 1.41
C LEU A 370 -25.20 -15.04 1.21
N ASN A 371 -25.05 -14.15 2.19
CA ASN A 371 -25.49 -12.75 2.07
C ASN A 371 -24.52 -11.91 1.22
N ARG A 372 -23.21 -12.23 1.23
CA ARG A 372 -22.20 -11.46 0.49
C ARG A 372 -22.03 -11.94 -0.95
N MET A 373 -22.17 -13.23 -1.22
CA MET A 373 -21.96 -13.83 -2.56
C MET A 373 -22.78 -13.18 -3.69
N PRO A 374 -24.07 -12.83 -3.53
CA PRO A 374 -24.81 -12.12 -4.58
C PRO A 374 -24.16 -10.78 -4.97
N LYS A 375 -23.62 -10.06 -3.99
CA LYS A 375 -22.92 -8.77 -4.18
C LYS A 375 -21.47 -8.93 -4.68
N ALA A 376 -20.88 -10.11 -4.48
CA ALA A 376 -19.59 -10.47 -5.03
C ALA A 376 -19.66 -10.94 -6.49
N ARG A 377 -20.87 -11.28 -6.97
CA ARG A 377 -21.08 -11.93 -8.27
C ARG A 377 -20.67 -11.07 -9.47
N GLY A 378 -20.70 -9.74 -9.33
CA GLY A 378 -20.37 -8.80 -10.42
C GLY A 378 -19.01 -9.05 -11.07
N TYR A 379 -18.01 -9.53 -10.29
CA TYR A 379 -16.68 -9.83 -10.84
C TYR A 379 -16.69 -10.93 -11.92
N LEU A 380 -17.66 -11.84 -11.90
CA LEU A 380 -17.79 -12.89 -12.91
C LEU A 380 -18.15 -12.33 -14.30
N GLU A 381 -18.81 -11.19 -14.34
CA GLU A 381 -19.36 -10.59 -15.57
C GLU A 381 -18.48 -9.45 -16.09
N ASP A 382 -17.90 -8.67 -15.20
CA ASP A 382 -17.02 -7.55 -15.55
C ASP A 382 -15.56 -7.87 -15.21
N GLY A 383 -14.74 -8.03 -16.22
CA GLY A 383 -13.32 -8.34 -16.08
C GLY A 383 -12.49 -7.23 -15.43
N ARG A 384 -13.05 -6.01 -15.25
CA ARG A 384 -12.39 -4.90 -14.53
C ARG A 384 -12.48 -5.03 -13.01
N LEU A 385 -13.41 -5.83 -12.52
CA LEU A 385 -13.61 -6.02 -11.09
C LEU A 385 -12.66 -7.07 -10.52
N GLU A 386 -12.36 -6.94 -9.24
CA GLU A 386 -11.55 -7.90 -8.49
C GLU A 386 -12.45 -8.75 -7.55
N LEU A 387 -11.96 -9.94 -7.21
CA LEU A 387 -12.64 -10.84 -6.28
C LEU A 387 -12.59 -10.34 -4.84
N ASP A 388 -11.66 -9.46 -4.52
CA ASP A 388 -11.39 -8.96 -3.17
C ASP A 388 -11.08 -7.46 -3.10
N ASN A 389 -10.80 -6.98 -1.89
CA ASN A 389 -10.45 -5.60 -1.57
C ASN A 389 -8.98 -5.44 -1.14
N ASN A 390 -8.12 -6.43 -1.38
CA ASN A 390 -6.72 -6.43 -0.94
C ASN A 390 -5.92 -5.23 -1.45
N THR A 391 -6.29 -4.67 -2.60
CA THR A 391 -5.68 -3.47 -3.15
C THR A 391 -5.84 -2.27 -2.20
N CYS A 392 -7.00 -2.09 -1.57
CA CYS A 392 -7.21 -1.05 -0.56
C CYS A 392 -6.47 -1.38 0.74
N GLU A 393 -6.53 -2.62 1.21
CA GLU A 393 -5.84 -3.07 2.42
C GLU A 393 -4.32 -2.82 2.32
N ARG A 394 -3.71 -3.14 1.17
CA ARG A 394 -2.29 -2.83 0.91
C ARG A 394 -1.99 -1.33 0.98
N SER A 395 -2.91 -0.46 0.53
CA SER A 395 -2.72 0.99 0.61
C SER A 395 -2.75 1.53 2.04
N ILE A 396 -3.45 0.84 2.95
CA ILE A 396 -3.54 1.19 4.37
C ILE A 396 -2.28 0.77 5.15
N ARG A 397 -1.52 -0.22 4.67
CA ARG A 397 -0.31 -0.74 5.36
C ARG A 397 0.70 0.33 5.77
N PRO A 398 1.12 1.28 4.91
CA PRO A 398 2.06 2.32 5.32
C PRO A 398 1.54 3.17 6.47
N ILE A 399 0.23 3.50 6.45
CA ILE A 399 -0.42 4.26 7.51
C ILE A 399 -0.45 3.48 8.82
N ALA A 400 -0.79 2.19 8.75
CA ALA A 400 -0.83 1.31 9.90
C ALA A 400 0.56 1.09 10.52
N LEU A 401 1.64 1.04 9.71
CA LEU A 401 3.02 1.05 10.18
C LEU A 401 3.37 2.38 10.84
N GLY A 402 2.99 3.51 10.24
CA GLY A 402 3.18 4.84 10.81
C GLY A 402 2.54 4.98 12.19
N ARG A 403 1.34 4.45 12.40
CA ARG A 403 0.66 4.46 13.71
C ARG A 403 1.45 3.79 14.84
N LYS A 404 2.31 2.81 14.53
CA LYS A 404 3.20 2.19 15.53
C LYS A 404 4.29 3.13 16.01
N ASN A 405 4.68 4.09 15.19
CA ASN A 405 5.71 5.09 15.48
C ASN A 405 5.13 6.38 16.05
N TYR A 406 3.84 6.64 15.84
CA TYR A 406 3.12 7.78 16.40
C TYR A 406 2.13 7.29 17.46
N LEU A 407 2.09 7.95 18.61
CA LEU A 407 1.12 7.60 19.66
C LEU A 407 -0.30 8.03 19.28
N PHE A 408 -0.43 9.13 18.53
CA PHE A 408 -1.68 9.71 18.03
C PHE A 408 -1.39 10.71 16.90
N MET A 409 -2.42 11.03 16.14
CA MET A 409 -2.41 12.11 15.13
C MET A 409 -2.99 13.38 15.68
#